data_17ca35e62f30ccf7f90401eb48ff3c4a
#
_entry.id   17ca35e62f30ccf7f90401eb48ff3c4a
#
_cell.length_a   1.000
_cell.length_b   1.000
_cell.length_c   1.000
_cell.angle_alpha   90.00
_cell.angle_beta   90.00
_cell.angle_gamma   90.00
#
_symmetry.space_group_name_H-M   'P 1'
#
loop_
_entity.id
_entity.type
_entity.pdbx_description
1 polymer ?
#
loop_
_entity_poly.entity_id
_entity_poly.type
_entity_poly.pdbx_seq_one_letter_code
_entity_poly.pdbx_strand_id
1 'polypeptide(L)'
;MGEVIKNRYEFVVLFDVENGNPNGDPDAGNMPRIDPESGLGIVTDVCLKRKIRNYIETVKEDEDGYKIYIKENVPLNRSDREACKSLGINDDEDKKVTEALKKLKKSDKDADIKLRDYMCRNFYDIRAFGAVMTTFVKASLNCGQVRGPVQLGFARSIDPVISQEVTITRVAITTEKDAENKSNEMGRKSIAPYGLYRVEGYISANLARKVTGFSEEDLELLWDAVINMFENDHSAARGKMAVRELIVFKHSKELGDCPAYKLFDAVKVQKNDDIQYPRKYQDYTVTINDDEIPDTVEVKRMI
;
A
#
# COMPACT_ATOMS: atom_id res chain seq x y z
N MET A 1 13.69 13.54 -13.68
CA MET A 1 12.33 13.39 -13.18
C MET A 1 11.39 13.73 -14.31
N GLY A 2 10.40 12.90 -14.55
CA GLY A 2 9.38 13.13 -15.56
C GLY A 2 8.47 14.31 -15.27
N GLU A 3 7.50 14.54 -16.14
CA GLU A 3 6.49 15.58 -15.95
C GLU A 3 5.57 15.23 -14.76
N VAL A 4 5.36 16.18 -13.85
CA VAL A 4 4.46 15.99 -12.70
C VAL A 4 3.01 15.82 -13.19
N ILE A 5 2.26 14.90 -12.60
CA ILE A 5 0.86 14.66 -12.96
C ILE A 5 0.02 15.92 -12.85
N LYS A 6 -0.88 16.13 -13.80
CA LYS A 6 -1.75 17.32 -13.91
C LYS A 6 -3.20 17.04 -13.57
N ASN A 7 -3.61 15.79 -13.65
CA ASN A 7 -4.97 15.33 -13.46
C ASN A 7 -5.14 14.66 -12.10
N ARG A 8 -6.31 14.83 -11.49
CA ARG A 8 -6.74 14.03 -10.36
C ARG A 8 -7.24 12.68 -10.85
N TYR A 9 -7.00 11.63 -10.04
CA TYR A 9 -7.51 10.29 -10.31
C TYR A 9 -8.19 9.70 -9.09
N GLU A 10 -9.24 8.93 -9.32
CA GLU A 10 -9.77 7.92 -8.41
C GLU A 10 -9.61 6.54 -9.05
N PHE A 11 -9.54 5.51 -8.22
CA PHE A 11 -9.48 4.16 -8.74
C PHE A 11 -10.09 3.13 -7.78
N VAL A 12 -10.60 2.06 -8.35
CA VAL A 12 -11.11 0.89 -7.65
C VAL A 12 -10.27 -0.31 -8.03
N VAL A 13 -9.79 -1.05 -7.03
CA VAL A 13 -9.10 -2.33 -7.25
C VAL A 13 -9.96 -3.44 -6.67
N LEU A 14 -10.19 -4.47 -7.47
CA LEU A 14 -10.74 -5.73 -7.02
C LEU A 14 -9.63 -6.77 -7.00
N PHE A 15 -9.48 -7.46 -5.89
CA PHE A 15 -8.55 -8.57 -5.75
C PHE A 15 -9.18 -9.69 -4.95
N ASP A 16 -8.81 -10.92 -5.23
CA ASP A 16 -9.32 -12.07 -4.49
C ASP A 16 -8.24 -12.81 -3.71
N VAL A 17 -8.71 -13.61 -2.81
CA VAL A 17 -7.93 -14.49 -1.94
C VAL A 17 -8.57 -15.86 -1.96
N GLU A 18 -7.78 -16.89 -2.23
CA GLU A 18 -8.19 -18.29 -2.20
C GLU A 18 -7.27 -19.07 -1.25
N ASN A 19 -7.88 -19.71 -0.25
CA ASN A 19 -7.19 -20.54 0.75
C ASN A 19 -6.01 -19.83 1.43
N GLY A 20 -6.18 -18.55 1.80
CA GLY A 20 -5.11 -17.72 2.34
C GLY A 20 -5.53 -16.72 3.39
N ASN A 21 -4.54 -16.10 4.01
CA ASN A 21 -4.73 -14.99 4.94
C ASN A 21 -4.21 -13.70 4.30
N PRO A 22 -5.09 -12.82 3.81
CA PRO A 22 -4.67 -11.61 3.11
C PRO A 22 -4.05 -10.57 4.04
N ASN A 23 -4.51 -10.50 5.30
CA ASN A 23 -4.01 -9.58 6.31
C ASN A 23 -4.34 -10.10 7.71
N GLY A 24 -3.38 -10.80 8.30
CA GLY A 24 -3.54 -11.34 9.66
C GLY A 24 -3.65 -10.25 10.73
N ASP A 25 -4.42 -10.55 11.77
CA ASP A 25 -4.59 -9.70 12.92
C ASP A 25 -3.67 -10.15 14.07
N PRO A 26 -2.66 -9.36 14.46
CA PRO A 26 -1.77 -9.73 15.55
C PRO A 26 -2.49 -9.85 16.89
N ASP A 27 -3.60 -9.11 17.09
CA ASP A 27 -4.38 -9.13 18.33
C ASP A 27 -5.33 -10.32 18.40
N ALA A 28 -5.61 -10.98 17.27
CA ALA A 28 -6.47 -12.15 17.15
C ALA A 28 -5.71 -13.40 16.68
N GLY A 29 -4.51 -13.65 17.20
CA GLY A 29 -3.74 -14.85 16.86
C GLY A 29 -3.39 -14.98 15.38
N ASN A 30 -3.22 -13.86 14.68
CA ASN A 30 -2.96 -13.79 13.25
C ASN A 30 -4.08 -14.37 12.36
N MET A 31 -5.32 -14.38 12.84
CA MET A 31 -6.48 -14.70 12.01
C MET A 31 -6.71 -13.61 10.92
N PRO A 32 -7.35 -13.95 9.78
CA PRO A 32 -7.81 -12.92 8.84
C PRO A 32 -8.64 -11.85 9.56
N ARG A 33 -8.36 -10.57 9.29
CA ARG A 33 -9.14 -9.47 9.88
C ARG A 33 -10.57 -9.48 9.36
N ILE A 34 -11.52 -9.44 10.26
CA ILE A 34 -12.96 -9.46 9.97
C ILE A 34 -13.63 -8.38 10.80
N ASP A 35 -14.52 -7.62 10.20
CA ASP A 35 -15.43 -6.72 10.89
C ASP A 35 -16.45 -7.56 11.69
N PRO A 36 -16.50 -7.45 13.01
CA PRO A 36 -17.35 -8.32 13.84
C PRO A 36 -18.86 -8.11 13.65
N GLU A 37 -19.27 -6.95 13.16
CA GLU A 37 -20.71 -6.67 12.92
C GLU A 37 -21.18 -7.20 11.58
N SER A 38 -20.42 -6.93 10.51
CA SER A 38 -20.82 -7.28 9.15
C SER A 38 -20.30 -8.65 8.69
N GLY A 39 -19.28 -9.18 9.36
CA GLY A 39 -18.56 -10.37 8.91
C GLY A 39 -17.64 -10.13 7.69
N LEU A 40 -17.55 -8.89 7.20
CA LEU A 40 -16.73 -8.57 6.05
C LEU A 40 -15.23 -8.65 6.38
N GLY A 41 -14.48 -9.29 5.52
CA GLY A 41 -13.03 -9.31 5.61
C GLY A 41 -12.42 -7.92 5.40
N ILE A 42 -11.32 -7.63 6.10
CA ILE A 42 -10.63 -6.35 6.04
C ILE A 42 -9.17 -6.56 5.65
N VAL A 43 -8.68 -5.74 4.69
CA VAL A 43 -7.25 -5.60 4.41
C VAL A 43 -6.88 -4.13 4.54
N THR A 44 -5.90 -3.83 5.41
CA THR A 44 -5.49 -2.46 5.70
C THR A 44 -4.73 -1.84 4.54
N ASP A 45 -4.80 -0.52 4.41
CA ASP A 45 -4.01 0.24 3.44
C ASP A 45 -2.50 0.02 3.61
N VAL A 46 -2.04 -0.11 4.86
CA VAL A 46 -0.62 -0.40 5.19
C VAL A 46 -0.19 -1.74 4.59
N CYS A 47 -1.06 -2.76 4.65
CA CYS A 47 -0.78 -4.06 4.05
C CYS A 47 -0.62 -3.95 2.52
N LEU A 48 -1.54 -3.26 1.85
CA LEU A 48 -1.48 -3.06 0.39
C LEU A 48 -0.29 -2.20 -0.02
N LYS A 49 -0.05 -1.08 0.66
CA LYS A 49 1.12 -0.21 0.42
C LYS A 49 2.44 -0.96 0.58
N ARG A 50 2.52 -1.90 1.54
CA ARG A 50 3.71 -2.75 1.69
C ARG A 50 3.94 -3.63 0.46
N LYS A 51 2.89 -4.23 -0.10
CA LYS A 51 3.00 -5.08 -1.30
C LYS A 51 3.41 -4.28 -2.53
N ILE A 52 2.84 -3.09 -2.69
CA ILE A 52 3.24 -2.14 -3.74
C ILE A 52 4.74 -1.77 -3.58
N ARG A 53 5.19 -1.45 -2.36
CA ARG A 53 6.62 -1.17 -2.10
C ARG A 53 7.51 -2.35 -2.44
N ASN A 54 7.14 -3.55 -2.03
CA ASN A 54 7.91 -4.77 -2.31
C ASN A 54 8.04 -5.01 -3.82
N TYR A 55 6.97 -4.80 -4.58
CA TYR A 55 7.00 -4.92 -6.04
C TYR A 55 7.96 -3.90 -6.65
N ILE A 56 7.86 -2.63 -6.28
CA ILE A 56 8.71 -1.55 -6.78
C ILE A 56 10.18 -1.81 -6.42
N GLU A 57 10.46 -2.24 -5.20
CA GLU A 57 11.81 -2.64 -4.78
C GLU A 57 12.37 -3.77 -5.65
N THR A 58 11.55 -4.76 -5.99
CA THR A 58 11.95 -5.88 -6.84
C THR A 58 12.25 -5.43 -8.28
N VAL A 59 11.42 -4.53 -8.83
CA VAL A 59 11.55 -4.09 -10.24
C VAL A 59 12.65 -3.04 -10.41
N LYS A 60 12.85 -2.19 -9.41
CA LYS A 60 13.79 -1.05 -9.46
C LYS A 60 15.13 -1.28 -8.76
N GLU A 61 15.26 -2.31 -7.92
CA GLU A 61 16.51 -2.74 -7.28
C GLU A 61 17.33 -1.57 -6.67
N ASP A 62 16.65 -0.65 -5.96
CA ASP A 62 17.25 0.59 -5.38
C ASP A 62 17.83 1.58 -6.43
N GLU A 63 17.33 1.54 -7.69
CA GLU A 63 17.65 2.55 -8.71
C GLU A 63 17.48 3.97 -8.17
N ASP A 64 18.32 4.91 -8.61
CA ASP A 64 18.27 6.30 -8.18
C ASP A 64 16.88 6.93 -8.42
N GLY A 65 16.30 7.47 -7.36
CA GLY A 65 14.94 8.04 -7.35
C GLY A 65 13.84 7.03 -7.06
N TYR A 66 14.14 5.73 -6.98
CA TYR A 66 13.15 4.67 -6.74
C TYR A 66 13.41 3.86 -5.47
N LYS A 67 14.31 4.32 -4.61
CA LYS A 67 14.53 3.71 -3.28
C LYS A 67 13.23 3.66 -2.47
N ILE A 68 13.14 2.68 -1.58
CA ILE A 68 12.02 2.54 -0.64
C ILE A 68 12.48 2.97 0.76
N TYR A 69 11.77 3.93 1.34
CA TYR A 69 12.03 4.45 2.69
C TYR A 69 11.54 3.49 3.77
N ILE A 70 10.30 2.98 3.66
CA ILE A 70 9.73 2.01 4.60
C ILE A 70 10.04 0.60 4.09
N LYS A 71 11.24 0.13 4.40
CA LYS A 71 11.81 -1.16 3.97
C LYS A 71 11.95 -2.10 5.16
N GLU A 72 11.76 -3.40 4.93
CA GLU A 72 11.88 -4.41 6.00
C GLU A 72 13.31 -4.48 6.54
N ASN A 73 13.44 -4.60 7.87
CA ASN A 73 14.72 -4.70 8.57
C ASN A 73 15.71 -3.52 8.38
N VAL A 74 15.24 -2.39 7.85
CA VAL A 74 16.04 -1.17 7.67
C VAL A 74 15.55 -0.08 8.63
N PRO A 75 16.38 0.43 9.54
CA PRO A 75 16.01 1.56 10.39
C PRO A 75 15.78 2.84 9.58
N LEU A 76 14.67 3.51 9.79
CA LEU A 76 14.29 4.74 9.07
C LEU A 76 15.34 5.86 9.18
N ASN A 77 15.97 6.01 10.34
CA ASN A 77 17.00 7.03 10.58
C ASN A 77 18.23 6.88 9.69
N ARG A 78 18.47 5.72 9.09
CA ARG A 78 19.54 5.51 8.12
C ARG A 78 19.31 6.33 6.86
N SER A 79 18.10 6.27 6.31
CA SER A 79 17.68 7.06 5.14
C SER A 79 17.59 8.55 5.47
N ASP A 80 17.11 8.91 6.68
CA ASP A 80 17.12 10.31 7.14
C ASP A 80 18.53 10.90 7.19
N ARG A 81 19.54 10.10 7.60
CA ARG A 81 20.94 10.51 7.60
C ARG A 81 21.52 10.74 6.20
N GLU A 82 21.07 9.98 5.19
CA GLU A 82 21.48 10.24 3.80
C GLU A 82 21.07 11.66 3.37
N ALA A 83 19.83 12.08 3.71
CA ALA A 83 19.38 13.43 3.46
C ALA A 83 20.19 14.49 4.26
N CYS A 84 20.52 14.19 5.52
CA CYS A 84 21.35 15.09 6.34
C CYS A 84 22.75 15.27 5.75
N LYS A 85 23.36 14.21 5.23
CA LYS A 85 24.67 14.25 4.57
C LYS A 85 24.67 15.16 3.34
N SER A 86 23.56 15.20 2.58
CA SER A 86 23.41 16.10 1.42
C SER A 86 23.47 17.59 1.81
N LEU A 87 23.21 17.91 3.08
CA LEU A 87 23.32 19.27 3.63
C LEU A 87 24.57 19.47 4.50
N GLY A 88 25.54 18.58 4.42
CA GLY A 88 26.82 18.66 5.12
C GLY A 88 26.80 18.23 6.60
N ILE A 89 25.72 17.57 7.06
CA ILE A 89 25.62 16.99 8.39
C ILE A 89 26.10 15.54 8.32
N ASN A 90 27.34 15.29 8.73
CA ASN A 90 28.01 13.98 8.61
C ASN A 90 28.19 13.27 9.97
N ASP A 91 27.25 13.42 10.89
CA ASP A 91 27.29 12.74 12.18
C ASP A 91 26.46 11.46 12.15
N ASP A 92 26.90 10.42 12.86
CA ASP A 92 26.22 9.14 12.95
C ASP A 92 25.42 8.98 14.27
N GLU A 93 25.60 9.90 15.21
CA GLU A 93 24.88 9.90 16.48
C GLU A 93 23.58 10.71 16.37
N ASP A 94 22.44 10.06 16.60
CA ASP A 94 21.09 10.66 16.41
C ASP A 94 20.88 11.97 17.20
N LYS A 95 21.46 12.08 18.41
CA LYS A 95 21.39 13.32 19.20
C LYS A 95 22.12 14.48 18.54
N LYS A 96 23.33 14.24 18.04
CA LYS A 96 24.15 15.25 17.36
C LYS A 96 23.52 15.67 16.05
N VAL A 97 23.00 14.69 15.26
CA VAL A 97 22.22 14.98 14.04
C VAL A 97 21.03 15.88 14.35
N THR A 98 20.26 15.56 15.40
CA THR A 98 19.09 16.35 15.79
C THR A 98 19.47 17.78 16.20
N GLU A 99 20.59 17.95 16.94
CA GLU A 99 21.10 19.28 17.31
C GLU A 99 21.63 20.06 16.11
N ALA A 100 22.33 19.40 15.19
CA ALA A 100 22.81 20.01 13.96
C ALA A 100 21.64 20.49 13.08
N LEU A 101 20.58 19.68 12.94
CA LEU A 101 19.36 20.05 12.22
C LEU A 101 18.65 21.25 12.86
N LYS A 102 18.58 21.34 14.21
CA LYS A 102 18.03 22.51 14.91
C LYS A 102 18.83 23.78 14.68
N LYS A 103 20.17 23.67 14.58
CA LYS A 103 21.05 24.78 14.22
C LYS A 103 20.85 25.19 12.75
N LEU A 104 20.81 24.22 11.84
CA LEU A 104 20.58 24.45 10.43
C LEU A 104 19.25 25.18 10.18
N LYS A 105 18.17 24.77 10.84
CA LYS A 105 16.87 25.46 10.74
C LYS A 105 16.93 26.94 11.08
N LYS A 106 17.80 27.33 12.02
CA LYS A 106 17.97 28.75 12.41
C LYS A 106 18.80 29.56 11.40
N SER A 107 19.75 28.91 10.73
CA SER A 107 20.66 29.55 9.78
C SER A 107 20.18 29.51 8.33
N ASP A 108 19.43 28.46 7.97
CA ASP A 108 18.91 28.24 6.61
C ASP A 108 17.38 28.06 6.65
N LYS A 109 16.66 29.09 6.15
CA LYS A 109 15.18 29.10 6.11
C LYS A 109 14.61 28.04 5.16
N ASP A 110 15.41 27.59 4.18
CA ASP A 110 15.01 26.63 3.15
C ASP A 110 15.41 25.19 3.51
N ALA A 111 16.02 24.96 4.67
CA ALA A 111 16.45 23.64 5.12
C ALA A 111 15.32 22.58 5.08
N ASP A 112 14.12 22.98 5.53
CA ASP A 112 12.91 22.12 5.48
C ASP A 112 12.58 21.69 4.04
N ILE A 113 12.63 22.62 3.11
CA ILE A 113 12.29 22.35 1.70
C ILE A 113 13.37 21.46 1.07
N LYS A 114 14.66 21.77 1.30
CA LYS A 114 15.77 20.99 0.77
C LYS A 114 15.74 19.54 1.24
N LEU A 115 15.47 19.29 2.53
CA LEU A 115 15.37 17.94 3.08
C LEU A 115 14.15 17.20 2.51
N ARG A 116 12.98 17.84 2.47
CA ARG A 116 11.79 17.26 1.85
C ARG A 116 12.04 16.87 0.40
N ASP A 117 12.61 17.80 -0.36
CA ASP A 117 12.84 17.60 -1.79
C ASP A 117 13.88 16.50 -2.04
N TYR A 118 14.91 16.39 -1.16
CA TYR A 118 15.84 15.26 -1.21
C TYR A 118 15.09 13.93 -0.97
N MET A 119 14.26 13.85 0.07
CA MET A 119 13.52 12.62 0.40
C MET A 119 12.53 12.25 -0.70
N CYS A 120 11.75 13.21 -1.19
CA CYS A 120 10.81 12.94 -2.29
C CYS A 120 11.51 12.55 -3.59
N ARG A 121 12.71 13.12 -3.88
CA ARG A 121 13.46 12.80 -5.08
C ARG A 121 14.03 11.38 -5.05
N ASN A 122 14.53 10.93 -3.91
CA ASN A 122 15.24 9.66 -3.80
C ASN A 122 14.36 8.48 -3.41
N PHE A 123 13.23 8.71 -2.71
CA PHE A 123 12.37 7.66 -2.18
C PHE A 123 10.99 7.69 -2.85
N TYR A 124 10.72 6.67 -3.66
CA TYR A 124 9.45 6.55 -4.38
C TYR A 124 8.24 6.56 -3.45
N ASP A 125 8.30 5.80 -2.36
CA ASP A 125 7.17 5.65 -1.45
C ASP A 125 6.88 6.92 -0.64
N ILE A 126 7.88 7.77 -0.36
CA ILE A 126 7.65 9.11 0.19
C ILE A 126 6.98 9.99 -0.86
N ARG A 127 7.45 9.93 -2.11
CA ARG A 127 6.90 10.72 -3.22
C ARG A 127 5.45 10.33 -3.54
N ALA A 128 5.12 9.03 -3.46
CA ALA A 128 3.78 8.51 -3.72
C ALA A 128 2.85 8.63 -2.50
N PHE A 129 3.23 8.02 -1.37
CA PHE A 129 2.34 7.83 -0.20
C PHE A 129 2.57 8.85 0.91
N GLY A 130 3.71 9.54 0.90
CA GLY A 130 4.17 10.35 2.01
C GLY A 130 4.76 9.51 3.16
N ALA A 131 5.29 10.20 4.15
CA ALA A 131 5.84 9.56 5.34
C ALA A 131 5.89 10.52 6.54
N VAL A 132 6.05 9.91 7.73
CA VAL A 132 6.46 10.60 8.95
C VAL A 132 7.93 10.24 9.22
N MET A 133 8.82 11.22 9.01
CA MET A 133 10.27 11.07 9.19
C MET A 133 10.66 11.52 10.59
N THR A 134 10.77 10.56 11.51
CA THR A 134 10.87 10.83 12.96
C THR A 134 12.10 11.63 13.36
N THR A 135 13.22 11.51 12.66
CA THR A 135 14.44 12.31 12.90
C THR A 135 14.16 13.80 12.72
N PHE A 136 13.47 14.14 11.63
CA PHE A 136 13.12 15.53 11.31
C PHE A 136 12.03 16.07 12.23
N VAL A 137 11.05 15.23 12.61
CA VAL A 137 10.04 15.58 13.64
C VAL A 137 10.71 15.92 14.97
N LYS A 138 11.66 15.11 15.45
CA LYS A 138 12.43 15.36 16.67
C LYS A 138 13.25 16.66 16.61
N ALA A 139 13.70 17.04 15.41
CA ALA A 139 14.37 18.32 15.18
C ALA A 139 13.40 19.51 15.03
N SER A 140 12.09 19.28 15.13
CA SER A 140 11.01 20.25 14.93
C SER A 140 11.01 20.87 13.51
N LEU A 141 11.37 20.07 12.51
CA LEU A 141 11.32 20.44 11.10
C LEU A 141 9.92 20.14 10.53
N ASN A 142 9.37 21.05 9.73
CA ASN A 142 8.05 20.88 9.11
C ASN A 142 8.06 19.76 8.05
N CYS A 143 9.21 19.52 7.40
CA CYS A 143 9.39 18.42 6.45
C CYS A 143 9.33 17.04 7.11
N GLY A 144 9.30 16.93 8.43
CA GLY A 144 9.15 15.64 9.11
C GLY A 144 7.82 14.93 8.83
N GLN A 145 6.84 15.65 8.26
CA GLN A 145 5.57 15.05 7.77
C GLN A 145 5.36 15.44 6.31
N VAL A 146 5.43 14.46 5.44
CA VAL A 146 5.14 14.61 4.01
C VAL A 146 3.82 13.91 3.70
N ARG A 147 2.85 14.66 3.16
CA ARG A 147 1.60 14.12 2.66
C ARG A 147 1.75 13.77 1.18
N GLY A 148 1.71 12.49 0.85
CA GLY A 148 1.79 12.01 -0.53
C GLY A 148 0.46 12.14 -1.28
N PRO A 149 0.51 12.22 -2.62
CA PRO A 149 -0.65 12.33 -3.48
C PRO A 149 -1.52 11.06 -3.49
N VAL A 150 -0.93 9.88 -3.33
CA VAL A 150 -1.62 8.59 -3.44
C VAL A 150 -2.12 8.14 -2.08
N GLN A 151 -3.42 7.94 -1.95
CA GLN A 151 -4.05 7.45 -0.74
C GLN A 151 -4.96 6.27 -1.06
N LEU A 152 -4.94 5.25 -0.20
CA LEU A 152 -5.78 4.06 -0.26
C LEU A 152 -6.67 3.99 0.98
N GLY A 153 -7.92 3.56 0.81
CA GLY A 153 -8.76 3.13 1.91
C GLY A 153 -8.42 1.72 2.40
N PHE A 154 -9.13 1.22 3.40
CA PHE A 154 -9.11 -0.20 3.73
C PHE A 154 -9.90 -0.97 2.68
N ALA A 155 -9.37 -2.10 2.22
CA ALA A 155 -10.15 -3.01 1.41
C ALA A 155 -11.15 -3.76 2.29
N ARG A 156 -12.36 -3.94 1.77
CA ARG A 156 -13.40 -4.77 2.39
C ARG A 156 -13.85 -5.83 1.41
N SER A 157 -14.17 -7.03 1.93
CA SER A 157 -14.74 -8.07 1.08
C SER A 157 -16.16 -7.71 0.64
N ILE A 158 -16.57 -8.21 -0.53
CA ILE A 158 -17.91 -8.00 -1.08
C ILE A 158 -18.96 -8.78 -0.26
N ASP A 159 -18.64 -10.01 0.13
CA ASP A 159 -19.48 -10.85 1.00
C ASP A 159 -18.75 -11.12 2.32
N PRO A 160 -19.48 -11.54 3.37
CA PRO A 160 -18.88 -11.99 4.61
C PRO A 160 -17.90 -13.15 4.41
N VAL A 161 -16.77 -13.10 5.11
CA VAL A 161 -15.71 -14.10 5.04
C VAL A 161 -15.72 -14.93 6.33
N ILE A 162 -15.85 -16.24 6.18
CA ILE A 162 -15.74 -17.15 7.32
C ILE A 162 -14.32 -17.71 7.33
N SER A 163 -13.54 -17.33 8.34
CA SER A 163 -12.20 -17.88 8.52
C SER A 163 -12.25 -19.35 9.00
N GLN A 164 -11.31 -20.15 8.51
CA GLN A 164 -11.12 -21.54 8.94
C GLN A 164 -9.75 -21.69 9.58
N GLU A 165 -9.71 -22.39 10.70
CA GLU A 165 -8.46 -22.84 11.32
C GLU A 165 -8.12 -24.23 10.80
N VAL A 166 -6.95 -24.37 10.17
CA VAL A 166 -6.47 -25.63 9.60
C VAL A 166 -5.24 -26.07 10.38
N THR A 167 -5.30 -27.27 10.96
CA THR A 167 -4.14 -27.89 11.61
C THR A 167 -3.22 -28.46 10.54
N ILE A 168 -1.94 -28.12 10.63
CA ILE A 168 -0.89 -28.64 9.74
C ILE A 168 0.13 -29.43 10.58
N THR A 169 0.63 -30.53 9.99
CA THR A 169 1.59 -31.39 10.66
C THR A 169 2.96 -31.28 9.95
N ARG A 170 3.99 -31.00 10.73
CA ARG A 170 5.38 -31.04 10.27
C ARG A 170 6.01 -32.34 10.75
N VAL A 171 6.57 -33.10 9.81
CA VAL A 171 7.24 -34.38 10.10
C VAL A 171 8.56 -34.16 10.85
N ALA A 172 9.26 -33.03 10.60
CA ALA A 172 10.52 -32.73 11.25
C ALA A 172 10.30 -32.12 12.64
N ILE A 173 11.09 -32.55 13.60
CA ILE A 173 11.09 -32.08 14.99
C ILE A 173 12.19 -31.05 15.16
N THR A 174 11.99 -30.06 16.07
CA THR A 174 12.89 -28.90 16.20
C THR A 174 14.17 -29.22 16.97
N THR A 175 14.09 -30.05 18.03
CA THR A 175 15.25 -30.38 18.89
C THR A 175 15.36 -31.88 19.12
N GLU A 176 16.59 -32.36 19.39
CA GLU A 176 16.82 -33.77 19.76
C GLU A 176 16.04 -34.21 21.00
N LYS A 177 15.90 -33.31 21.96
CA LYS A 177 15.12 -33.55 23.19
C LYS A 177 13.62 -33.74 22.92
N ASP A 178 13.08 -33.03 21.98
CA ASP A 178 11.67 -33.20 21.59
C ASP A 178 11.48 -34.50 20.81
N ALA A 179 12.49 -34.95 20.07
CA ALA A 179 12.46 -36.20 19.30
C ALA A 179 12.30 -37.46 20.17
N GLU A 180 12.71 -37.40 21.45
CA GLU A 180 12.52 -38.50 22.40
C GLU A 180 11.06 -38.74 22.76
N ASN A 181 10.19 -37.70 22.64
CA ASN A 181 8.81 -37.74 23.10
C ASN A 181 7.73 -37.46 22.02
N LYS A 182 8.15 -36.99 20.82
CA LYS A 182 7.24 -36.61 19.74
C LYS A 182 7.76 -37.17 18.42
N SER A 183 6.84 -37.62 17.56
CA SER A 183 7.17 -38.03 16.19
C SER A 183 6.89 -36.96 15.13
N ASN A 184 6.16 -35.92 15.49
CA ASN A 184 5.78 -34.79 14.61
C ASN A 184 5.49 -33.53 15.42
N GLU A 185 5.38 -32.40 14.74
CA GLU A 185 5.00 -31.14 15.35
C GLU A 185 3.77 -30.57 14.62
N MET A 186 2.78 -30.14 15.39
CA MET A 186 1.54 -29.59 14.83
C MET A 186 1.57 -28.06 14.91
N GLY A 187 1.15 -27.42 13.83
CA GLY A 187 0.91 -25.99 13.78
C GLY A 187 -0.51 -25.72 13.31
N ARG A 188 -0.96 -24.46 13.45
CA ARG A 188 -2.27 -24.01 12.99
C ARG A 188 -2.12 -22.88 12.00
N LYS A 189 -2.98 -22.85 10.99
CA LYS A 189 -3.12 -21.74 10.06
C LYS A 189 -4.56 -21.32 10.01
N SER A 190 -4.78 -20.00 10.06
CA SER A 190 -6.10 -19.43 9.83
C SER A 190 -6.16 -18.86 8.42
N ILE A 191 -7.12 -19.28 7.64
CA ILE A 191 -7.30 -18.92 6.24
C ILE A 191 -8.73 -18.45 5.97
N ALA A 192 -8.89 -17.58 4.97
CA ALA A 192 -10.14 -17.35 4.26
C ALA A 192 -10.23 -18.35 3.11
N PRO A 193 -11.25 -19.20 3.01
CA PRO A 193 -11.42 -20.13 1.90
C PRO A 193 -11.51 -19.42 0.55
N TYR A 194 -12.28 -18.32 0.54
CA TYR A 194 -12.37 -17.37 -0.56
C TYR A 194 -12.88 -16.02 -0.07
N GLY A 195 -12.44 -14.94 -0.73
CA GLY A 195 -12.98 -13.60 -0.56
C GLY A 195 -12.59 -12.71 -1.72
N LEU A 196 -13.56 -12.00 -2.30
CA LEU A 196 -13.33 -10.90 -3.24
C LEU A 196 -13.34 -9.60 -2.46
N TYR A 197 -12.25 -8.82 -2.56
CA TYR A 197 -12.05 -7.57 -1.84
C TYR A 197 -12.08 -6.39 -2.81
N ARG A 198 -12.66 -5.29 -2.35
CA ARG A 198 -12.67 -3.99 -3.02
C ARG A 198 -11.90 -2.97 -2.19
N VAL A 199 -11.01 -2.22 -2.82
CA VAL A 199 -10.34 -1.05 -2.24
C VAL A 199 -10.50 0.14 -3.16
N GLU A 200 -10.65 1.31 -2.55
CA GLU A 200 -10.76 2.60 -3.23
C GLU A 200 -9.52 3.43 -2.97
N GLY A 201 -9.08 4.14 -4.01
CA GLY A 201 -7.90 4.97 -3.94
C GLY A 201 -8.08 6.33 -4.62
N TYR A 202 -7.23 7.26 -4.22
CA TYR A 202 -7.25 8.66 -4.62
C TYR A 202 -5.84 9.10 -5.01
N ILE A 203 -5.72 9.92 -6.07
CA ILE A 203 -4.45 10.54 -6.45
C ILE A 203 -4.68 12.03 -6.69
N SER A 204 -4.00 12.86 -5.89
CA SER A 204 -4.10 14.30 -5.90
C SER A 204 -2.99 14.96 -6.72
N ALA A 205 -3.31 15.46 -7.92
CA ALA A 205 -2.36 16.23 -8.70
C ALA A 205 -1.87 17.50 -7.97
N ASN A 206 -2.73 18.12 -7.16
CA ASN A 206 -2.37 19.29 -6.37
C ASN A 206 -1.25 18.99 -5.35
N LEU A 207 -1.33 17.82 -4.65
CA LEU A 207 -0.26 17.39 -3.74
C LEU A 207 1.00 16.99 -4.50
N ALA A 208 0.87 16.31 -5.64
CA ALA A 208 2.00 16.00 -6.51
C ALA A 208 2.76 17.26 -6.90
N ARG A 209 2.08 18.27 -7.40
CA ARG A 209 2.67 19.53 -7.86
C ARG A 209 3.28 20.37 -6.72
N LYS A 210 2.58 20.47 -5.58
CA LYS A 210 2.99 21.39 -4.49
C LYS A 210 3.96 20.77 -3.50
N VAL A 211 3.98 19.45 -3.37
CA VAL A 211 4.68 18.78 -2.26
C VAL A 211 5.73 17.80 -2.70
N THR A 212 5.37 16.81 -3.55
CA THR A 212 6.22 15.63 -3.71
C THR A 212 6.91 15.52 -5.08
N GLY A 213 6.35 16.12 -6.12
CA GLY A 213 6.85 15.97 -7.49
C GLY A 213 6.50 14.63 -8.13
N PHE A 214 5.44 13.94 -7.68
CA PHE A 214 4.97 12.68 -8.26
C PHE A 214 4.64 12.84 -9.74
N SER A 215 5.32 12.06 -10.60
CA SER A 215 5.31 12.23 -12.05
C SER A 215 4.38 11.25 -12.75
N GLU A 216 4.19 11.46 -14.07
CA GLU A 216 3.46 10.50 -14.94
C GLU A 216 4.19 9.14 -15.00
N GLU A 217 5.52 9.12 -14.99
CA GLU A 217 6.30 7.88 -14.92
C GLU A 217 6.07 7.14 -13.60
N ASP A 218 5.98 7.89 -12.50
CA ASP A 218 5.65 7.34 -11.18
C ASP A 218 4.23 6.76 -11.16
N LEU A 219 3.30 7.41 -11.86
CA LEU A 219 1.92 6.96 -11.98
C LEU A 219 1.82 5.66 -12.78
N GLU A 220 2.53 5.54 -13.89
CA GLU A 220 2.61 4.31 -14.69
C GLU A 220 3.18 3.16 -13.85
N LEU A 221 4.27 3.41 -13.12
CA LEU A 221 4.86 2.43 -12.20
C LEU A 221 3.89 2.06 -11.06
N LEU A 222 3.07 3.01 -10.57
CA LEU A 222 2.04 2.72 -9.57
C LEU A 222 1.01 1.73 -10.11
N TRP A 223 0.52 1.94 -11.34
CA TRP A 223 -0.46 1.05 -11.93
C TRP A 223 0.11 -0.36 -12.15
N ASP A 224 1.32 -0.45 -12.66
CA ASP A 224 2.02 -1.71 -12.81
C ASP A 224 2.21 -2.42 -11.45
N ALA A 225 2.62 -1.67 -10.43
CA ALA A 225 2.78 -2.20 -9.09
C ALA A 225 1.45 -2.65 -8.46
N VAL A 226 0.35 -1.93 -8.68
CA VAL A 226 -0.99 -2.32 -8.18
C VAL A 226 -1.46 -3.60 -8.85
N ILE A 227 -1.28 -3.73 -10.16
CA ILE A 227 -1.70 -4.92 -10.92
C ILE A 227 -0.90 -6.15 -10.46
N ASN A 228 0.40 -6.00 -10.25
CA ASN A 228 1.31 -7.13 -10.02
C ASN A 228 1.74 -7.32 -8.54
N MET A 229 1.16 -6.58 -7.59
CA MET A 229 1.61 -6.56 -6.19
C MET A 229 1.55 -7.92 -5.48
N PHE A 230 0.82 -8.89 -6.00
CA PHE A 230 0.72 -10.24 -5.43
C PHE A 230 1.59 -11.26 -6.16
N GLU A 231 2.06 -10.99 -7.39
CA GLU A 231 2.78 -11.96 -8.21
C GLU A 231 4.13 -12.40 -7.63
N ASN A 232 4.77 -11.53 -6.85
CA ASN A 232 6.03 -11.83 -6.17
C ASN A 232 5.88 -11.94 -4.64
N ASP A 233 4.64 -12.02 -4.13
CA ASP A 233 4.34 -12.05 -2.69
C ASP A 233 3.77 -13.42 -2.24
N HIS A 234 4.09 -14.49 -2.95
CA HIS A 234 3.57 -15.82 -2.65
C HIS A 234 4.13 -16.40 -1.36
N SER A 235 3.25 -16.95 -0.54
CA SER A 235 3.62 -17.76 0.62
C SER A 235 2.50 -18.73 0.98
N ALA A 236 2.83 -19.79 1.69
CA ALA A 236 1.84 -20.77 2.13
C ALA A 236 0.78 -20.20 3.11
N ALA A 237 1.06 -19.05 3.75
CA ALA A 237 0.10 -18.37 4.62
C ALA A 237 -0.86 -17.48 3.82
N ARG A 238 -0.38 -16.87 2.71
CA ARG A 238 -1.18 -15.98 1.88
C ARG A 238 -2.11 -16.69 0.91
N GLY A 239 -1.88 -17.98 0.67
CA GLY A 239 -2.64 -18.73 -0.31
C GLY A 239 -2.42 -18.18 -1.72
N LYS A 240 -3.46 -18.19 -2.54
CA LYS A 240 -3.47 -17.58 -3.85
C LYS A 240 -4.18 -16.23 -3.79
N MET A 241 -3.47 -15.18 -4.14
CA MET A 241 -4.01 -13.82 -4.24
C MET A 241 -3.76 -13.28 -5.65
N ALA A 242 -4.73 -12.57 -6.21
CA ALA A 242 -4.58 -11.94 -7.52
C ALA A 242 -5.43 -10.67 -7.62
N VAL A 243 -4.91 -9.65 -8.29
CA VAL A 243 -5.72 -8.51 -8.72
C VAL A 243 -6.59 -8.95 -9.89
N ARG A 244 -7.87 -8.64 -9.84
CA ARG A 244 -8.87 -9.05 -10.81
C ARG A 244 -9.36 -7.92 -11.68
N GLU A 245 -9.41 -6.70 -11.11
CA GLU A 245 -9.75 -5.48 -11.85
C GLU A 245 -9.00 -4.29 -11.26
N LEU A 246 -8.62 -3.37 -12.14
CA LEU A 246 -8.20 -2.03 -11.82
C LEU A 246 -8.98 -1.07 -12.70
N ILE A 247 -9.93 -0.36 -12.10
CA ILE A 247 -10.77 0.64 -12.74
C ILE A 247 -10.27 2.01 -12.35
N VAL A 248 -9.85 2.82 -13.32
CA VAL A 248 -9.26 4.15 -13.11
C VAL A 248 -10.19 5.21 -13.70
N PHE A 249 -10.45 6.25 -12.91
CA PHE A 249 -11.17 7.45 -13.28
C PHE A 249 -10.19 8.61 -13.37
N LYS A 250 -9.97 9.13 -14.56
CA LYS A 250 -9.10 10.28 -14.79
C LYS A 250 -9.95 11.53 -15.00
N HIS A 251 -9.82 12.49 -14.11
CA HIS A 251 -10.45 13.78 -14.25
C HIS A 251 -9.75 14.68 -15.29
N SER A 252 -10.48 15.59 -15.90
CA SER A 252 -9.89 16.60 -16.80
C SER A 252 -9.13 17.69 -16.03
N LYS A 253 -9.39 17.85 -14.72
CA LYS A 253 -8.87 18.94 -13.88
C LYS A 253 -8.03 18.44 -12.71
N GLU A 254 -7.13 19.31 -12.23
CA GLU A 254 -6.28 19.07 -11.05
C GLU A 254 -7.09 18.78 -9.76
N LEU A 255 -8.22 19.47 -9.57
CA LEU A 255 -9.07 19.31 -8.39
C LEU A 255 -10.24 18.34 -8.60
N GLY A 256 -10.37 17.79 -9.80
CA GLY A 256 -11.43 16.89 -10.19
C GLY A 256 -12.66 17.58 -10.78
N ASP A 257 -13.50 16.81 -11.42
CA ASP A 257 -14.72 17.24 -12.10
C ASP A 257 -16.00 16.90 -11.32
N CYS A 258 -15.90 15.93 -10.41
CA CYS A 258 -16.98 15.52 -9.52
C CYS A 258 -16.46 14.97 -8.18
N PRO A 259 -17.34 14.82 -7.17
CA PRO A 259 -17.00 14.12 -5.94
C PRO A 259 -16.66 12.64 -6.17
N ALA A 260 -15.62 12.12 -5.51
CA ALA A 260 -15.12 10.76 -5.67
C ALA A 260 -16.17 9.68 -5.40
N TYR A 261 -17.04 9.89 -4.39
CA TYR A 261 -18.05 8.89 -4.03
C TYR A 261 -19.00 8.54 -5.20
N LYS A 262 -19.31 9.50 -6.09
CA LYS A 262 -20.14 9.24 -7.28
C LYS A 262 -19.49 8.23 -8.21
N LEU A 263 -18.17 8.36 -8.42
CA LEU A 263 -17.40 7.45 -9.26
C LEU A 263 -17.31 6.06 -8.61
N PHE A 264 -17.13 6.00 -7.29
CA PHE A 264 -17.13 4.73 -6.58
C PHE A 264 -18.50 4.06 -6.56
N ASP A 265 -19.58 4.84 -6.38
CA ASP A 265 -20.95 4.34 -6.41
C ASP A 265 -21.36 3.86 -7.81
N ALA A 266 -20.77 4.39 -8.88
CA ALA A 266 -21.00 3.92 -10.25
C ALA A 266 -20.45 2.51 -10.49
N VAL A 267 -19.47 2.05 -9.71
CA VAL A 267 -18.92 0.68 -9.80
C VAL A 267 -19.71 -0.24 -8.87
N LYS A 268 -20.47 -1.16 -9.45
CA LYS A 268 -21.23 -2.19 -8.73
C LYS A 268 -20.55 -3.54 -8.87
N VAL A 269 -20.40 -4.22 -7.75
CA VAL A 269 -19.90 -5.61 -7.68
C VAL A 269 -20.96 -6.43 -6.99
N GLN A 270 -21.53 -7.38 -7.70
CA GLN A 270 -22.66 -8.18 -7.20
C GLN A 270 -22.36 -9.67 -7.40
N LYS A 271 -22.66 -10.47 -6.36
CA LYS A 271 -22.64 -11.90 -6.47
C LYS A 271 -23.77 -12.37 -7.40
N ASN A 272 -23.49 -13.32 -8.28
CA ASN A 272 -24.47 -13.89 -9.20
C ASN A 272 -25.56 -14.65 -8.42
N ASP A 273 -26.81 -14.51 -8.82
CA ASP A 273 -27.99 -15.00 -8.08
C ASP A 273 -28.01 -16.52 -7.83
N ASP A 274 -27.41 -17.29 -8.73
CA ASP A 274 -27.31 -18.75 -8.65
C ASP A 274 -26.18 -19.23 -7.73
N ILE A 275 -25.34 -18.32 -7.21
CA ILE A 275 -24.17 -18.63 -6.38
C ILE A 275 -24.49 -18.39 -4.90
N GLN A 276 -24.60 -19.44 -4.12
CA GLN A 276 -24.76 -19.32 -2.68
C GLN A 276 -23.44 -18.99 -1.96
N TYR A 277 -22.35 -19.70 -2.32
CA TYR A 277 -21.03 -19.57 -1.74
C TYR A 277 -19.99 -19.32 -2.85
N PRO A 278 -19.58 -18.09 -3.08
CA PRO A 278 -18.60 -17.77 -4.11
C PRO A 278 -17.23 -18.39 -3.78
N ARG A 279 -16.51 -18.84 -4.83
CA ARG A 279 -15.20 -19.48 -4.73
C ARG A 279 -14.21 -19.00 -5.77
N LYS A 280 -14.66 -18.14 -6.69
CA LYS A 280 -13.84 -17.58 -7.78
C LYS A 280 -14.40 -16.22 -8.20
N TYR A 281 -13.57 -15.44 -8.87
CA TYR A 281 -13.95 -14.11 -9.35
C TYR A 281 -15.19 -14.14 -10.29
N GLN A 282 -15.31 -15.16 -11.13
CA GLN A 282 -16.43 -15.33 -12.07
C GLN A 282 -17.80 -15.59 -11.40
N ASP A 283 -17.82 -15.80 -10.10
CA ASP A 283 -19.06 -15.88 -9.30
C ASP A 283 -19.65 -14.50 -9.04
N TYR A 284 -18.99 -13.43 -9.51
CA TYR A 284 -19.41 -12.05 -9.41
C TYR A 284 -19.55 -11.40 -10.77
N THR A 285 -20.44 -10.40 -10.84
CA THR A 285 -20.60 -9.50 -11.98
C THR A 285 -20.16 -8.10 -11.55
N VAL A 286 -19.29 -7.48 -12.35
CA VAL A 286 -18.81 -6.11 -12.15
C VAL A 286 -19.38 -5.23 -13.26
N THR A 287 -20.14 -4.22 -12.88
CA THR A 287 -20.76 -3.25 -13.81
C THR A 287 -20.33 -1.83 -13.46
N ILE A 288 -20.23 -0.98 -14.46
CA ILE A 288 -19.99 0.46 -14.32
C ILE A 288 -21.22 1.15 -14.89
N ASN A 289 -21.85 2.01 -14.09
CA ASN A 289 -22.96 2.83 -14.53
C ASN A 289 -22.43 4.14 -15.14
N ASP A 290 -22.26 4.15 -16.46
CA ASP A 290 -21.69 5.29 -17.18
C ASP A 290 -22.58 6.55 -17.09
N ASP A 291 -23.89 6.39 -16.90
CA ASP A 291 -24.84 7.52 -16.77
C ASP A 291 -24.58 8.37 -15.50
N GLU A 292 -23.92 7.82 -14.50
CA GLU A 292 -23.56 8.52 -13.26
C GLU A 292 -22.19 9.23 -13.34
N ILE A 293 -21.43 9.02 -14.42
CA ILE A 293 -20.08 9.54 -14.61
C ILE A 293 -20.12 10.74 -15.55
N PRO A 294 -19.58 11.91 -15.16
CA PRO A 294 -19.50 13.06 -16.07
C PRO A 294 -18.64 12.77 -17.31
N ASP A 295 -19.02 13.26 -18.47
CA ASP A 295 -18.29 13.14 -19.75
C ASP A 295 -16.83 13.66 -19.69
N THR A 296 -16.53 14.50 -18.69
CA THR A 296 -15.19 15.05 -18.44
C THR A 296 -14.26 14.10 -17.65
N VAL A 297 -14.78 12.94 -17.24
CA VAL A 297 -14.03 11.89 -16.53
C VAL A 297 -13.83 10.71 -17.47
N GLU A 298 -12.58 10.44 -17.79
CA GLU A 298 -12.21 9.27 -18.59
C GLU A 298 -12.20 8.02 -17.68
N VAL A 299 -12.90 6.97 -18.09
CA VAL A 299 -12.94 5.68 -17.39
C VAL A 299 -12.08 4.68 -18.13
N LYS A 300 -11.18 4.01 -17.41
CA LYS A 300 -10.29 3.01 -17.98
C LYS A 300 -10.26 1.75 -17.12
N ARG A 301 -10.61 0.61 -17.71
CA ARG A 301 -10.30 -0.70 -17.14
C ARG A 301 -8.89 -1.10 -17.59
N MET A 302 -7.98 -1.30 -16.62
CA MET A 302 -6.58 -1.63 -16.91
C MET A 302 -6.36 -3.13 -17.08
N ILE A 303 -7.17 -3.96 -16.39
CA ILE A 303 -7.24 -5.42 -16.51
C ILE A 303 -8.69 -5.86 -16.35
#